data_667fb209083f4acb517f57913cd18f2d
#
_entry.id   667fb209083f4acb517f57913cd18f2d
#
_cell.length_a   1.000
_cell.length_b   1.000
_cell.length_c   1.000
_cell.angle_alpha   90.00
_cell.angle_beta   90.00
_cell.angle_gamma   90.00
#
_symmetry.space_group_name_H-M   'P 1'
#
loop_
_entity.id
_entity.type
_entity.pdbx_description
1 polymer ?
#
loop_
_entity_poly.entity_id
_entity_poly.type
_entity_poly.pdbx_seq_one_letter_code
_entity_poly.pdbx_strand_id
1 'polypeptide(L)'
;LLLSAPDIGTAAERDALLDRLRADTRVDYAIADRRARVQFVPNDLLYLDQWNLYEDAGGIRMPAAWDAERGRQGIVTAVIDTGYLPHAELDPARFLPGYDFLSDVFNDNDGTLGRDADPTDPGDATLADECGDGGDATRSSWHGLSIIGVVAATTDNALDIAGIDHRGRILVARALGKCGGLTSDIIDAMRWAAGLKVVGVPLNPNPARVVNLSAGSYEVCSVFEQDAIDEVVSRGVSVVVAAGNDAASVNSTSPANCNQVITVAATNRSGARSGYTNTGGRVDISAPGGAGIDAIPVLYNTGPTDPADDTVAYALGTSYAAAQVTGVVALMLARNAELSPAQVEQILKTSARPFPDASCDTTTCGAGIVDAERAVAIAATTQPEIPTPEEPAVGDGGGGGGGGCALTATHRQPDPLFALLLAWSLYRLLRTQRRRAAD
;
A
#
# COMPACT_ATOMS: atom_id res chain seq x y z
N LEU A 1 -41.38 7.56 21.73
CA LEU A 1 -41.22 7.00 23.09
C LEU A 1 -39.77 6.65 23.31
N LEU A 2 -39.14 7.14 24.36
CA LEU A 2 -37.81 6.73 24.80
C LEU A 2 -37.93 5.58 25.77
N LEU A 3 -37.32 4.44 25.49
CA LEU A 3 -37.28 3.27 26.35
C LEU A 3 -35.87 3.12 26.95
N SER A 4 -35.79 2.94 28.25
CA SER A 4 -34.54 2.62 28.93
C SER A 4 -34.49 1.12 29.20
N ALA A 5 -33.38 0.49 28.86
CA ALA A 5 -33.14 -0.93 29.04
C ALA A 5 -31.81 -1.12 29.82
N PRO A 6 -31.86 -0.94 31.17
CA PRO A 6 -30.65 -0.94 31.99
C PRO A 6 -29.91 -2.29 32.04
N ASP A 7 -30.62 -3.39 31.71
CA ASP A 7 -30.03 -4.73 31.76
C ASP A 7 -29.34 -5.17 30.45
N ILE A 8 -29.22 -4.27 29.46
CA ILE A 8 -28.54 -4.55 28.19
C ILE A 8 -27.09 -4.10 28.30
N GLY A 9 -26.18 -5.07 28.40
CA GLY A 9 -24.73 -4.84 28.53
C GLY A 9 -23.98 -4.90 27.22
N THR A 10 -24.52 -5.53 26.17
CA THR A 10 -23.83 -5.78 24.92
C THR A 10 -24.58 -5.24 23.68
N ALA A 11 -23.82 -5.00 22.60
CA ALA A 11 -24.39 -4.59 21.31
C ALA A 11 -25.35 -5.64 20.78
N ALA A 12 -25.04 -6.93 20.92
CA ALA A 12 -25.87 -8.02 20.44
C ALA A 12 -27.23 -8.08 21.16
N GLU A 13 -27.25 -7.89 22.48
CA GLU A 13 -28.49 -7.83 23.27
C GLU A 13 -29.38 -6.63 22.88
N ARG A 14 -28.74 -5.48 22.64
CA ARG A 14 -29.43 -4.29 22.13
C ARG A 14 -30.07 -4.57 20.76
N ASP A 15 -29.32 -5.12 19.82
CA ASP A 15 -29.78 -5.36 18.45
C ASP A 15 -30.92 -6.40 18.46
N ALA A 16 -30.82 -7.45 19.26
CA ALA A 16 -31.90 -8.41 19.47
C ALA A 16 -33.17 -7.79 20.07
N LEU A 17 -33.04 -6.79 20.97
CA LEU A 17 -34.18 -6.04 21.47
C LEU A 17 -34.82 -5.17 20.39
N LEU A 18 -34.01 -4.46 19.61
CA LEU A 18 -34.47 -3.63 18.50
C LEU A 18 -35.23 -4.46 17.47
N ASP A 19 -34.75 -5.66 17.12
CA ASP A 19 -35.40 -6.55 16.16
C ASP A 19 -36.76 -7.06 16.70
N ARG A 20 -36.85 -7.37 17.98
CA ARG A 20 -38.13 -7.72 18.62
C ARG A 20 -39.13 -6.56 18.59
N LEU A 21 -38.65 -5.32 18.84
CA LEU A 21 -39.51 -4.13 18.79
C LEU A 21 -39.98 -3.85 17.37
N ARG A 22 -39.12 -4.00 16.38
CA ARG A 22 -39.46 -3.81 14.93
C ARG A 22 -40.44 -4.86 14.41
N ALA A 23 -40.43 -6.04 14.99
CA ALA A 23 -41.36 -7.11 14.65
C ALA A 23 -42.78 -6.90 15.20
N ASP A 24 -42.96 -5.98 16.16
CA ASP A 24 -44.29 -5.67 16.73
C ASP A 24 -45.03 -4.68 15.81
N THR A 25 -46.20 -5.12 15.29
CA THR A 25 -46.99 -4.33 14.33
C THR A 25 -47.53 -3.00 14.87
N ARG A 26 -47.41 -2.74 16.20
CA ARG A 26 -47.76 -1.48 16.86
C ARG A 26 -46.60 -0.50 16.88
N VAL A 27 -45.43 -0.90 16.45
CA VAL A 27 -44.19 -0.09 16.44
C VAL A 27 -43.89 0.33 15.01
N ASP A 28 -43.96 1.61 14.72
CA ASP A 28 -43.62 2.16 13.40
C ASP A 28 -42.11 2.06 13.11
N TYR A 29 -41.28 2.33 14.12
CA TYR A 29 -39.83 2.18 14.06
C TYR A 29 -39.22 2.03 15.44
N ALA A 30 -38.07 1.34 15.52
CA ALA A 30 -37.24 1.25 16.71
C ALA A 30 -35.77 1.43 16.31
N ILE A 31 -35.11 2.39 16.95
CA ILE A 31 -33.71 2.71 16.75
C ILE A 31 -32.99 2.84 18.10
N ALA A 32 -31.70 2.53 18.13
CA ALA A 32 -30.88 2.83 19.30
C ALA A 32 -30.72 4.33 19.46
N ASP A 33 -30.92 4.82 20.67
CA ASP A 33 -30.54 6.19 21.00
C ASP A 33 -29.00 6.27 21.06
N ARG A 34 -28.43 7.12 20.22
CA ARG A 34 -26.98 7.27 20.07
C ARG A 34 -26.55 8.63 20.57
N ARG A 35 -25.44 8.67 21.27
CA ARG A 35 -24.81 9.96 21.61
C ARG A 35 -24.21 10.57 20.36
N ALA A 36 -24.72 11.73 19.97
CA ALA A 36 -24.05 12.58 18.98
C ALA A 36 -22.80 13.20 19.64
N ARG A 37 -21.71 13.22 18.89
CA ARG A 37 -20.48 13.94 19.24
C ARG A 37 -20.17 14.91 18.12
N VAL A 38 -19.48 16.00 18.44
CA VAL A 38 -18.88 16.85 17.40
C VAL A 38 -17.76 16.02 16.78
N GLN A 39 -17.84 15.80 15.48
CA GLN A 39 -16.79 15.12 14.73
C GLN A 39 -15.57 16.03 14.61
N PHE A 40 -14.39 15.44 14.62
CA PHE A 40 -13.16 16.14 14.33
C PHE A 40 -13.17 16.62 12.87
N VAL A 41 -12.94 17.91 12.70
CA VAL A 41 -12.80 18.54 11.38
C VAL A 41 -11.48 19.30 11.40
N PRO A 42 -10.52 18.93 10.54
CA PRO A 42 -9.25 19.66 10.42
C PRO A 42 -9.46 21.14 10.07
N ASN A 43 -8.50 21.97 10.48
CA ASN A 43 -8.50 23.41 10.15
C ASN A 43 -7.63 23.73 8.92
N ASP A 44 -7.16 22.70 8.21
CA ASP A 44 -6.30 22.80 7.04
C ASP A 44 -7.04 23.52 5.90
N LEU A 45 -6.36 24.41 5.20
CA LEU A 45 -6.99 25.39 4.29
C LEU A 45 -7.74 24.74 3.12
N LEU A 46 -7.22 23.62 2.60
CA LEU A 46 -7.80 22.88 1.48
C LEU A 46 -8.61 21.65 1.92
N TYR A 47 -8.89 21.50 3.24
CA TYR A 47 -9.67 20.36 3.71
C TYR A 47 -11.03 20.25 3.01
N LEU A 48 -11.68 21.34 2.70
CA LEU A 48 -12.97 21.32 1.99
C LEU A 48 -12.84 20.84 0.54
N ASP A 49 -11.66 20.92 -0.06
CA ASP A 49 -11.37 20.38 -1.40
C ASP A 49 -11.03 18.89 -1.33
N GLN A 50 -10.66 18.39 -0.14
CA GLN A 50 -10.40 16.98 0.12
C GLN A 50 -11.71 16.17 0.29
N TRP A 51 -12.61 16.26 -0.70
CA TRP A 51 -13.87 15.52 -0.72
C TRP A 51 -13.68 14.03 -0.50
N ASN A 52 -12.54 13.50 -0.94
CA ASN A 52 -12.13 12.12 -0.78
C ASN A 52 -12.10 11.64 0.68
N LEU A 53 -11.94 12.54 1.64
CA LEU A 53 -11.89 12.20 3.06
C LEU A 53 -13.28 12.11 3.69
N TYR A 54 -14.26 12.92 3.25
CA TYR A 54 -15.51 13.08 3.99
C TYR A 54 -16.80 12.91 3.17
N GLU A 55 -16.76 12.96 1.82
CA GLU A 55 -17.96 12.90 0.98
C GLU A 55 -18.72 11.58 1.20
N ASP A 56 -20.04 11.68 1.39
CA ASP A 56 -20.87 10.50 1.72
C ASP A 56 -20.90 9.46 0.61
N ALA A 57 -20.94 9.87 -0.65
CA ALA A 57 -21.01 8.96 -1.78
C ALA A 57 -19.64 8.31 -2.09
N GLY A 58 -18.64 9.12 -2.39
CA GLY A 58 -17.34 8.66 -2.88
C GLY A 58 -16.19 8.74 -1.87
N GLY A 59 -16.32 9.48 -0.75
CA GLY A 59 -15.26 9.64 0.24
C GLY A 59 -15.05 8.44 1.15
N ILE A 60 -13.99 8.43 1.94
CA ILE A 60 -13.58 7.31 2.81
C ILE A 60 -14.07 7.41 4.26
N ARG A 61 -14.87 8.42 4.63
CA ARG A 61 -15.41 8.65 5.97
C ARG A 61 -14.36 8.86 7.07
N MET A 62 -13.33 9.63 6.79
CA MET A 62 -12.23 9.89 7.72
C MET A 62 -12.63 10.60 9.00
N PRO A 63 -13.51 11.64 9.03
CA PRO A 63 -13.82 12.35 10.27
C PRO A 63 -14.22 11.44 11.42
N ALA A 64 -15.07 10.46 11.17
CA ALA A 64 -15.51 9.49 12.20
C ALA A 64 -14.40 8.50 12.57
N ALA A 65 -13.53 8.12 11.64
CA ALA A 65 -12.36 7.29 11.91
C ALA A 65 -11.36 8.04 12.82
N TRP A 66 -11.11 9.32 12.56
CA TRP A 66 -10.21 10.16 13.38
C TRP A 66 -10.72 10.41 14.80
N ASP A 67 -12.03 10.37 15.04
CA ASP A 67 -12.59 10.39 16.40
C ASP A 67 -12.21 9.14 17.20
N ALA A 68 -11.96 8.03 16.53
CA ALA A 68 -11.59 6.75 17.15
C ALA A 68 -10.07 6.53 17.19
N GLU A 69 -9.34 6.90 16.13
CA GLU A 69 -7.89 6.68 15.97
C GLU A 69 -7.29 7.67 14.98
N ARG A 70 -6.13 8.26 15.34
CA ARG A 70 -5.40 9.24 14.52
C ARG A 70 -3.98 8.81 14.17
N GLY A 71 -3.67 7.54 14.40
CA GLY A 71 -2.34 6.98 14.17
C GLY A 71 -1.48 6.87 15.43
N ARG A 72 -0.40 6.10 15.32
CA ARG A 72 0.49 5.76 16.43
C ARG A 72 1.94 5.69 15.97
N GLN A 73 2.86 6.32 16.73
CA GLN A 73 4.30 6.33 16.40
C GLN A 73 4.95 4.95 16.28
N GLY A 74 4.36 3.91 16.87
CA GLY A 74 4.85 2.53 16.73
C GLY A 74 4.46 1.85 15.41
N ILE A 75 3.65 2.49 14.57
CA ILE A 75 3.30 1.99 13.24
C ILE A 75 4.18 2.70 12.22
N VAL A 76 4.87 1.92 11.39
CA VAL A 76 5.72 2.39 10.30
C VAL A 76 5.04 2.07 8.98
N THR A 77 4.80 3.11 8.18
CA THR A 77 4.32 3.01 6.80
C THR A 77 5.49 3.23 5.86
N ALA A 78 5.79 2.26 5.01
CA ALA A 78 6.76 2.44 3.94
C ALA A 78 6.08 2.92 2.67
N VAL A 79 6.69 3.90 2.01
CA VAL A 79 6.31 4.37 0.67
C VAL A 79 7.45 4.03 -0.27
N ILE A 80 7.16 3.16 -1.26
CA ILE A 80 8.09 2.77 -2.31
C ILE A 80 7.69 3.51 -3.56
N ASP A 81 8.47 4.54 -3.93
CA ASP A 81 8.07 5.51 -4.95
C ASP A 81 9.30 6.29 -5.49
N THR A 82 9.10 7.50 -6.06
CA THR A 82 10.15 8.38 -6.59
C THR A 82 11.03 9.02 -5.52
N GLY A 83 10.75 8.80 -4.24
CA GLY A 83 11.42 9.48 -3.14
C GLY A 83 10.54 10.55 -2.50
N TYR A 84 11.13 11.52 -1.82
CA TYR A 84 10.39 12.63 -1.23
C TYR A 84 11.25 13.90 -1.17
N LEU A 85 10.59 15.03 -0.91
CA LEU A 85 11.22 16.30 -0.57
C LEU A 85 10.75 16.76 0.81
N PRO A 86 11.58 17.47 1.59
CA PRO A 86 11.09 18.26 2.70
C PRO A 86 9.97 19.19 2.21
N HIS A 87 8.89 19.29 2.97
CA HIS A 87 7.74 20.12 2.65
C HIS A 87 7.17 20.70 3.96
N ALA A 88 6.62 21.93 3.93
CA ALA A 88 6.07 22.59 5.11
C ALA A 88 4.96 21.77 5.81
N GLU A 89 4.24 20.93 5.05
CA GLU A 89 3.21 20.02 5.52
C GLU A 89 3.75 18.70 6.11
N LEU A 90 5.05 18.46 6.09
CA LEU A 90 5.64 17.21 6.56
C LEU A 90 6.45 17.44 7.84
N ASP A 91 6.05 16.82 8.95
CA ASP A 91 6.83 16.83 10.19
C ASP A 91 8.08 15.94 10.06
N PRO A 92 9.30 16.52 10.01
CA PRO A 92 10.52 15.74 9.87
C PRO A 92 10.75 14.71 10.98
N ALA A 93 10.16 14.92 12.16
CA ALA A 93 10.29 13.98 13.27
C ALA A 93 9.57 12.65 13.02
N ARG A 94 8.67 12.59 12.05
CA ARG A 94 7.96 11.37 11.65
C ARG A 94 8.75 10.51 10.66
N PHE A 95 9.76 11.06 9.99
CA PHE A 95 10.54 10.34 8.99
C PHE A 95 11.63 9.49 9.64
N LEU A 96 11.71 8.25 9.20
CA LEU A 96 12.79 7.33 9.53
C LEU A 96 13.88 7.40 8.46
N PRO A 97 15.12 7.03 8.76
CA PRO A 97 16.16 6.94 7.73
C PRO A 97 15.70 6.03 6.60
N GLY A 98 15.52 6.60 5.42
CA GLY A 98 15.14 5.92 4.19
C GLY A 98 16.34 5.38 3.43
N TYR A 99 16.10 4.92 2.19
CA TYR A 99 17.15 4.39 1.32
C TYR A 99 16.77 4.52 -0.15
N ASP A 100 17.75 4.76 -1.01
CA ASP A 100 17.60 4.72 -2.46
C ASP A 100 18.00 3.35 -3.00
N PHE A 101 17.10 2.74 -3.77
CA PHE A 101 17.25 1.41 -4.35
C PHE A 101 17.57 1.43 -5.83
N LEU A 102 17.57 2.60 -6.48
CA LEU A 102 17.85 2.69 -7.90
C LEU A 102 19.28 2.20 -8.19
N SER A 103 19.38 1.17 -9.01
CA SER A 103 20.67 0.58 -9.41
C SER A 103 21.16 1.08 -10.77
N ASP A 104 20.30 1.70 -11.56
CA ASP A 104 20.60 2.32 -12.83
C ASP A 104 20.91 3.80 -12.66
N VAL A 105 22.17 4.17 -12.75
CA VAL A 105 22.68 5.54 -12.56
C VAL A 105 22.02 6.57 -13.49
N PHE A 106 21.64 6.18 -14.69
CA PHE A 106 20.93 7.08 -15.61
C PHE A 106 19.52 7.37 -15.11
N ASN A 107 18.82 6.34 -14.68
CA ASN A 107 17.46 6.42 -14.14
C ASN A 107 17.40 7.13 -12.79
N ASP A 108 18.42 6.94 -11.96
CA ASP A 108 18.56 7.50 -10.63
C ASP A 108 18.62 9.04 -10.64
N ASN A 109 19.48 9.63 -11.46
CA ASN A 109 19.57 11.08 -11.69
C ASN A 109 19.95 11.92 -10.45
N ASP A 110 20.42 11.32 -9.36
CA ASP A 110 20.79 12.03 -8.12
C ASP A 110 22.29 12.43 -8.06
N GLY A 111 23.08 11.95 -9.02
CA GLY A 111 24.51 12.22 -9.14
C GLY A 111 25.39 11.25 -8.37
N THR A 112 24.83 10.24 -7.71
CA THR A 112 25.59 9.15 -7.08
C THR A 112 25.81 7.96 -8.02
N LEU A 113 26.50 6.93 -7.57
CA LEU A 113 26.76 5.72 -8.36
C LEU A 113 25.97 4.55 -7.75
N GLY A 114 24.66 4.55 -7.99
CA GLY A 114 23.76 3.50 -7.56
C GLY A 114 23.22 3.70 -6.14
N ARG A 115 22.76 2.62 -5.55
CA ARG A 115 22.00 2.61 -4.28
C ARG A 115 22.72 3.27 -3.11
N ASP A 116 22.04 4.15 -2.37
CA ASP A 116 22.60 4.81 -1.21
C ASP A 116 21.57 5.13 -0.10
N ALA A 117 21.94 5.92 0.89
CA ALA A 117 21.13 6.20 2.07
C ALA A 117 20.29 7.49 1.94
N ASP A 118 20.24 8.11 0.76
CA ASP A 118 19.48 9.33 0.51
C ASP A 118 18.26 9.07 -0.36
N PRO A 119 17.04 8.95 0.20
CA PRO A 119 15.81 8.72 -0.55
C PRO A 119 15.19 10.01 -1.10
N THR A 120 15.96 11.10 -1.20
CA THR A 120 15.48 12.39 -1.72
C THR A 120 15.16 12.26 -3.20
N ASP A 121 14.04 12.85 -3.63
CA ASP A 121 13.64 12.90 -5.04
C ASP A 121 14.39 14.02 -5.77
N PRO A 122 15.33 13.75 -6.68
CA PRO A 122 16.05 14.78 -7.43
C PRO A 122 15.23 15.36 -8.59
N GLY A 123 14.08 14.75 -8.88
CA GLY A 123 13.25 15.00 -10.04
C GLY A 123 13.38 13.90 -11.10
N ASP A 124 12.25 13.55 -11.69
CA ASP A 124 12.09 12.48 -12.67
C ASP A 124 11.67 12.99 -14.06
N ALA A 125 11.92 14.26 -14.36
CA ALA A 125 11.66 14.85 -15.67
C ALA A 125 12.46 14.18 -16.78
N THR A 126 11.82 13.97 -17.94
CA THR A 126 12.46 13.36 -19.12
C THR A 126 12.43 14.29 -20.33
N LEU A 127 13.42 14.15 -21.20
CA LEU A 127 13.35 14.65 -22.56
C LEU A 127 12.54 13.71 -23.45
N ALA A 128 12.10 14.18 -24.63
CA ALA A 128 11.40 13.32 -25.56
C ALA A 128 12.28 12.12 -25.96
N ASP A 129 11.69 10.91 -25.90
CA ASP A 129 12.35 9.62 -26.19
C ASP A 129 13.58 9.31 -25.32
N GLU A 130 13.72 9.98 -24.18
CA GLU A 130 14.89 9.76 -23.29
C GLU A 130 14.90 8.35 -22.69
N CYS A 131 13.73 7.77 -22.45
CA CYS A 131 13.58 6.40 -21.95
C CYS A 131 13.52 5.33 -23.06
N GLY A 132 13.64 5.72 -24.33
CA GLY A 132 13.63 4.80 -25.46
C GLY A 132 12.25 4.18 -25.76
N ASP A 133 11.19 4.80 -25.30
CA ASP A 133 9.79 4.36 -25.44
C ASP A 133 8.99 5.21 -26.44
N GLY A 134 9.62 6.22 -27.05
CA GLY A 134 8.98 7.17 -27.97
C GLY A 134 8.09 8.18 -27.29
N GLY A 135 8.18 8.31 -25.95
CA GLY A 135 7.38 9.25 -25.15
C GLY A 135 7.76 10.70 -25.37
N ASP A 136 6.82 11.61 -25.07
CA ASP A 136 7.06 13.05 -25.04
C ASP A 136 7.90 13.45 -23.81
N ALA A 137 8.51 14.64 -23.86
CA ALA A 137 9.19 15.22 -22.70
C ALA A 137 8.20 15.43 -21.54
N THR A 138 8.62 15.06 -20.34
CA THR A 138 7.80 15.21 -19.11
C THR A 138 8.43 16.21 -18.16
N ARG A 139 7.62 16.74 -17.25
CA ARG A 139 8.09 17.45 -16.05
C ARG A 139 8.24 16.45 -14.91
N SER A 140 8.99 16.84 -13.89
CA SER A 140 9.09 16.06 -12.64
C SER A 140 7.71 15.86 -12.04
N SER A 141 7.42 14.61 -11.68
CA SER A 141 6.12 14.18 -11.18
C SER A 141 5.92 14.47 -9.69
N TRP A 142 7.02 14.48 -8.92
CA TRP A 142 7.01 14.56 -7.45
C TRP A 142 6.03 13.58 -6.83
N HIS A 143 5.94 12.40 -7.46
CA HIS A 143 4.89 11.43 -7.16
C HIS A 143 5.00 10.89 -5.74
N GLY A 144 6.19 10.50 -5.28
CA GLY A 144 6.39 10.02 -3.92
C GLY A 144 6.03 11.05 -2.85
N LEU A 145 6.35 12.34 -3.07
CA LEU A 145 5.92 13.45 -2.20
C LEU A 145 4.39 13.52 -2.13
N SER A 146 3.72 13.41 -3.28
CA SER A 146 2.26 13.44 -3.38
C SER A 146 1.60 12.28 -2.61
N ILE A 147 2.14 11.06 -2.74
CA ILE A 147 1.67 9.87 -2.01
C ILE A 147 1.87 10.01 -0.51
N ILE A 148 3.05 10.48 -0.08
CA ILE A 148 3.35 10.72 1.34
C ILE A 148 2.40 11.78 1.91
N GLY A 149 2.09 12.83 1.15
CA GLY A 149 1.13 13.86 1.55
C GLY A 149 -0.26 13.30 1.85
N VAL A 150 -0.80 12.44 0.99
CA VAL A 150 -2.10 11.79 1.22
C VAL A 150 -2.08 10.93 2.50
N VAL A 151 -0.99 10.19 2.72
CA VAL A 151 -0.86 9.34 3.91
C VAL A 151 -0.62 10.16 5.18
N ALA A 152 0.25 11.16 5.14
CA ALA A 152 0.94 11.65 6.33
C ALA A 152 1.16 13.16 6.41
N ALA A 153 0.51 13.99 5.58
CA ALA A 153 0.54 15.44 5.77
C ALA A 153 0.14 15.81 7.21
N THR A 154 0.77 16.83 7.75
CA THR A 154 0.49 17.32 9.10
C THR A 154 -0.91 17.91 9.14
N THR A 155 -1.78 17.33 9.94
CA THR A 155 -3.20 17.69 10.00
C THR A 155 -3.49 18.62 11.15
N ASP A 156 -4.46 19.53 10.98
CA ASP A 156 -4.91 20.51 11.96
C ASP A 156 -3.82 21.56 12.31
N ASN A 157 -3.05 21.98 11.28
CA ASN A 157 -1.95 22.95 11.38
C ASN A 157 -2.24 24.29 10.68
N ALA A 158 -3.46 24.46 10.12
CA ALA A 158 -3.90 25.62 9.35
C ALA A 158 -3.08 25.88 8.07
N LEU A 159 -2.44 24.86 7.52
CA LEU A 159 -1.79 24.90 6.21
C LEU A 159 -2.67 24.15 5.18
N ASP A 160 -2.06 23.62 4.15
CA ASP A 160 -2.71 23.15 2.93
C ASP A 160 -3.70 21.99 3.10
N ILE A 161 -3.20 20.76 3.36
CA ILE A 161 -4.00 19.54 3.31
C ILE A 161 -3.88 18.68 4.57
N ALA A 162 -4.93 17.93 4.88
CA ALA A 162 -4.93 16.92 5.94
C ALA A 162 -4.41 15.57 5.42
N GLY A 163 -3.48 14.94 6.13
CA GLY A 163 -3.07 13.55 5.93
C GLY A 163 -3.95 12.57 6.71
N ILE A 164 -3.97 11.30 6.32
CA ILE A 164 -4.83 10.28 6.94
C ILE A 164 -4.28 9.81 8.30
N ASP A 165 -2.99 9.48 8.35
CA ASP A 165 -2.29 9.07 9.58
C ASP A 165 -1.53 10.26 10.17
N HIS A 166 -2.01 10.78 11.30
CA HIS A 166 -1.43 11.98 11.93
C HIS A 166 -0.15 11.71 12.74
N ARG A 167 0.18 10.45 13.08
CA ARG A 167 1.20 10.13 14.10
C ARG A 167 2.14 9.00 13.73
N GLY A 168 1.80 8.14 12.80
CA GLY A 168 2.63 7.04 12.33
C GLY A 168 3.97 7.54 11.77
N ARG A 169 4.94 6.66 11.68
CA ARG A 169 6.26 6.95 11.13
C ARG A 169 6.29 6.60 9.65
N ILE A 170 7.02 7.39 8.89
CA ILE A 170 7.17 7.22 7.44
C ILE A 170 8.57 6.72 7.13
N LEU A 171 8.65 5.67 6.34
CA LEU A 171 9.88 5.11 5.80
C LEU A 171 9.84 5.24 4.28
N VAL A 172 10.76 6.01 3.72
CA VAL A 172 10.83 6.20 2.27
C VAL A 172 11.86 5.25 1.67
N ALA A 173 11.45 4.50 0.67
CA ALA A 173 12.35 3.69 -0.16
C ALA A 173 12.19 4.16 -1.61
N ARG A 174 13.15 4.93 -2.10
CA ARG A 174 13.15 5.39 -3.47
C ARG A 174 13.51 4.24 -4.40
N ALA A 175 12.63 3.89 -5.32
CA ALA A 175 12.81 2.79 -6.27
C ALA A 175 12.27 3.12 -7.66
N LEU A 176 11.78 4.35 -7.86
CA LEU A 176 11.33 4.88 -9.14
C LEU A 176 12.16 6.14 -9.46
N GLY A 177 12.62 6.24 -10.68
CA GLY A 177 13.37 7.37 -11.20
C GLY A 177 12.78 7.87 -12.52
N LYS A 178 13.60 8.54 -13.35
CA LYS A 178 13.18 9.19 -14.59
C LYS A 178 12.39 8.29 -15.56
N CYS A 179 12.78 7.02 -15.66
CA CYS A 179 12.15 6.05 -16.56
C CYS A 179 11.41 4.93 -15.81
N GLY A 180 10.85 5.26 -14.64
CA GLY A 180 10.20 4.29 -13.77
C GLY A 180 11.20 3.52 -12.88
N GLY A 181 10.90 2.28 -12.52
CA GLY A 181 11.75 1.46 -11.65
C GLY A 181 11.96 0.05 -12.21
N LEU A 182 13.14 -0.49 -11.97
CA LEU A 182 13.38 -1.91 -12.24
C LEU A 182 12.62 -2.77 -11.23
N THR A 183 12.00 -3.84 -11.69
CA THR A 183 11.31 -4.81 -10.80
C THR A 183 12.23 -5.31 -9.68
N SER A 184 13.51 -5.53 -9.97
CA SER A 184 14.50 -5.95 -8.97
C SER A 184 14.73 -4.91 -7.86
N ASP A 185 14.75 -3.62 -8.21
CA ASP A 185 14.92 -2.53 -7.26
C ASP A 185 13.67 -2.37 -6.37
N ILE A 186 12.48 -2.48 -6.96
CA ILE A 186 11.19 -2.49 -6.23
C ILE A 186 11.09 -3.68 -5.27
N ILE A 187 11.47 -4.88 -5.70
CA ILE A 187 11.50 -6.09 -4.87
C ILE A 187 12.45 -5.92 -3.68
N ASP A 188 13.66 -5.41 -3.94
CA ASP A 188 14.65 -5.17 -2.87
C ASP A 188 14.17 -4.10 -1.90
N ALA A 189 13.53 -3.03 -2.39
CA ALA A 189 12.92 -1.99 -1.56
C ALA A 189 11.82 -2.56 -0.65
N MET A 190 10.93 -3.42 -1.18
CA MET A 190 9.89 -4.08 -0.37
C MET A 190 10.48 -4.99 0.71
N ARG A 191 11.46 -5.82 0.34
CA ARG A 191 12.15 -6.69 1.30
C ARG A 191 12.83 -5.89 2.41
N TRP A 192 13.56 -4.86 2.04
CA TRP A 192 14.23 -3.99 3.01
C TRP A 192 13.25 -3.27 3.91
N ALA A 193 12.17 -2.72 3.36
CA ALA A 193 11.13 -2.07 4.14
C ALA A 193 10.52 -3.01 5.18
N ALA A 194 10.37 -4.31 4.87
CA ALA A 194 9.90 -5.35 5.79
C ALA A 194 10.99 -5.84 6.78
N GLY A 195 12.19 -5.26 6.80
CA GLY A 195 13.30 -5.66 7.67
C GLY A 195 14.02 -6.94 7.22
N LEU A 196 13.82 -7.34 5.95
CA LEU A 196 14.55 -8.45 5.36
C LEU A 196 15.92 -7.98 4.85
N LYS A 197 16.87 -8.89 4.79
CA LYS A 197 18.22 -8.59 4.34
C LYS A 197 18.26 -8.48 2.81
N VAL A 198 18.78 -7.36 2.32
CA VAL A 198 19.11 -7.12 0.92
C VAL A 198 20.62 -7.06 0.75
N VAL A 199 21.17 -7.69 -0.30
CA VAL A 199 22.60 -7.74 -0.54
C VAL A 199 23.13 -6.35 -0.88
N GLY A 200 24.20 -5.94 -0.20
CA GLY A 200 24.82 -4.62 -0.43
C GLY A 200 24.11 -3.44 0.25
N VAL A 201 22.99 -3.67 0.93
CA VAL A 201 22.20 -2.64 1.60
C VAL A 201 22.24 -2.86 3.12
N PRO A 202 22.42 -1.81 3.96
CA PRO A 202 22.31 -1.92 5.41
C PRO A 202 20.94 -2.46 5.83
N LEU A 203 20.91 -3.27 6.91
CA LEU A 203 19.63 -3.76 7.43
C LEU A 203 18.76 -2.59 7.92
N ASN A 204 17.49 -2.59 7.56
CA ASN A 204 16.51 -1.64 8.10
C ASN A 204 16.20 -1.95 9.57
N PRO A 205 16.52 -1.03 10.52
CA PRO A 205 16.22 -1.24 11.93
C PRO A 205 14.76 -0.92 12.29
N ASN A 206 13.98 -0.38 11.35
CA ASN A 206 12.62 0.11 11.54
C ASN A 206 11.64 -0.56 10.55
N PRO A 207 11.35 -1.86 10.70
CA PRO A 207 10.49 -2.56 9.75
C PRO A 207 9.11 -1.93 9.65
N ALA A 208 8.61 -1.79 8.43
CA ALA A 208 7.26 -1.35 8.16
C ALA A 208 6.21 -2.40 8.57
N ARG A 209 4.98 -1.94 8.81
CA ARG A 209 3.80 -2.78 8.99
C ARG A 209 2.84 -2.69 7.81
N VAL A 210 2.99 -1.66 7.01
CA VAL A 210 2.29 -1.51 5.73
C VAL A 210 3.25 -0.88 4.71
N VAL A 211 3.19 -1.39 3.49
CA VAL A 211 3.92 -0.88 2.32
C VAL A 211 2.88 -0.33 1.33
N ASN A 212 3.09 0.90 0.87
CA ASN A 212 2.42 1.46 -0.29
C ASN A 212 3.29 1.30 -1.52
N LEU A 213 2.75 0.71 -2.57
CA LEU A 213 3.37 0.62 -3.89
C LEU A 213 2.41 1.16 -4.95
N SER A 214 2.59 2.42 -5.31
CA SER A 214 1.77 3.12 -6.30
C SER A 214 2.36 3.05 -7.70
N ALA A 215 2.99 1.92 -8.03
CA ALA A 215 3.63 1.64 -9.32
C ALA A 215 3.24 0.25 -9.84
N GLY A 216 3.37 0.06 -11.13
CA GLY A 216 3.15 -1.24 -11.76
C GLY A 216 3.63 -1.27 -13.20
N SER A 217 3.81 -2.47 -13.75
CA SER A 217 4.13 -2.72 -15.14
C SER A 217 2.99 -3.50 -15.82
N TYR A 218 2.90 -3.39 -17.14
CA TYR A 218 1.89 -4.10 -17.90
C TYR A 218 2.34 -5.54 -18.17
N GLU A 219 2.37 -6.34 -17.11
CA GLU A 219 2.83 -7.74 -17.14
C GLU A 219 2.04 -8.61 -16.16
N VAL A 220 2.23 -9.92 -16.24
CA VAL A 220 1.73 -10.86 -15.23
C VAL A 220 2.71 -10.93 -14.07
N CYS A 221 2.21 -11.15 -12.85
CA CYS A 221 3.03 -11.36 -11.66
C CYS A 221 4.09 -12.44 -11.91
N SER A 222 5.34 -12.09 -11.81
CA SER A 222 6.45 -13.03 -11.93
C SER A 222 6.62 -13.84 -10.65
N VAL A 223 7.27 -15.00 -10.75
CA VAL A 223 7.60 -15.81 -9.58
C VAL A 223 8.46 -15.03 -8.58
N PHE A 224 9.38 -14.17 -9.07
CA PHE A 224 10.24 -13.36 -8.20
C PHE A 224 9.47 -12.31 -7.42
N GLU A 225 8.48 -11.68 -8.04
CA GLU A 225 7.60 -10.72 -7.37
C GLU A 225 6.73 -11.44 -6.33
N GLN A 226 6.13 -12.58 -6.69
CA GLN A 226 5.31 -13.35 -5.78
C GLN A 226 6.11 -13.83 -4.57
N ASP A 227 7.30 -14.41 -4.78
CA ASP A 227 8.18 -14.86 -3.69
C ASP A 227 8.54 -13.69 -2.75
N ALA A 228 8.83 -12.51 -3.29
CA ALA A 228 9.14 -11.33 -2.48
C ALA A 228 7.92 -10.86 -1.67
N ILE A 229 6.73 -10.84 -2.26
CA ILE A 229 5.49 -10.49 -1.59
C ILE A 229 5.20 -11.50 -0.47
N ASP A 230 5.34 -12.80 -0.74
CA ASP A 230 5.14 -13.86 0.25
C ASP A 230 6.10 -13.72 1.44
N GLU A 231 7.39 -13.39 1.18
CA GLU A 231 8.38 -13.12 2.23
C GLU A 231 7.97 -11.89 3.07
N VAL A 232 7.56 -10.79 2.44
CA VAL A 232 7.14 -9.53 3.08
C VAL A 232 5.89 -9.75 3.94
N VAL A 233 4.89 -10.42 3.38
CA VAL A 233 3.63 -10.74 4.08
C VAL A 233 3.87 -11.69 5.25
N SER A 234 4.80 -12.66 5.12
CA SER A 234 5.19 -13.56 6.22
C SER A 234 5.80 -12.82 7.42
N ARG A 235 6.29 -11.58 7.23
CA ARG A 235 6.76 -10.68 8.30
C ARG A 235 5.63 -9.88 8.96
N GLY A 236 4.40 -10.10 8.56
CA GLY A 236 3.23 -9.38 9.07
C GLY A 236 3.06 -7.99 8.46
N VAL A 237 3.59 -7.78 7.25
CA VAL A 237 3.50 -6.51 6.53
C VAL A 237 2.42 -6.60 5.47
N SER A 238 1.45 -5.68 5.52
CA SER A 238 0.43 -5.55 4.46
C SER A 238 1.00 -4.80 3.26
N VAL A 239 0.76 -5.29 2.04
CA VAL A 239 1.21 -4.66 0.79
C VAL A 239 0.00 -4.10 0.06
N VAL A 240 -0.08 -2.77 -0.07
CA VAL A 240 -1.16 -2.06 -0.76
C VAL A 240 -0.64 -1.58 -2.12
N VAL A 241 -1.37 -1.92 -3.18
CA VAL A 241 -0.92 -1.71 -4.56
C VAL A 241 -2.00 -1.00 -5.37
N ALA A 242 -1.60 -0.05 -6.21
CA ALA A 242 -2.49 0.59 -7.17
C ALA A 242 -2.87 -0.38 -8.32
N ALA A 243 -4.14 -0.39 -8.73
CA ALA A 243 -4.62 -1.27 -9.80
C ALA A 243 -4.05 -0.92 -11.19
N GLY A 244 -3.59 0.33 -11.39
CA GLY A 244 -3.14 0.88 -12.67
C GLY A 244 -4.18 1.79 -13.33
N ASN A 245 -3.74 2.58 -14.33
CA ASN A 245 -4.48 3.72 -14.87
C ASN A 245 -4.76 3.61 -16.38
N ASP A 246 -4.82 2.40 -16.95
CA ASP A 246 -4.88 2.17 -18.39
C ASP A 246 -6.29 1.82 -18.89
N ALA A 247 -7.32 1.90 -18.01
CA ALA A 247 -8.68 1.42 -18.28
C ALA A 247 -8.71 -0.05 -18.77
N ALA A 248 -7.76 -0.85 -18.31
CA ALA A 248 -7.49 -2.21 -18.76
C ALA A 248 -7.85 -3.26 -17.69
N SER A 249 -7.54 -4.53 -17.97
CA SER A 249 -7.68 -5.61 -17.00
C SER A 249 -6.54 -5.59 -16.01
N VAL A 250 -6.84 -5.53 -14.73
CA VAL A 250 -5.84 -5.64 -13.65
C VAL A 250 -5.06 -6.97 -13.70
N ASN A 251 -5.60 -8.00 -14.36
CA ASN A 251 -4.89 -9.28 -14.52
C ASN A 251 -3.60 -9.18 -15.34
N SER A 252 -3.40 -8.06 -16.04
CA SER A 252 -2.19 -7.77 -16.82
C SER A 252 -1.33 -6.68 -16.20
N THR A 253 -1.53 -6.36 -14.91
CA THR A 253 -0.80 -5.29 -14.22
C THR A 253 -0.11 -5.86 -12.98
N SER A 254 1.21 -6.05 -13.03
CA SER A 254 2.03 -6.45 -11.89
C SER A 254 2.49 -5.21 -11.09
N PRO A 255 2.55 -5.28 -9.75
CA PRO A 255 2.22 -6.42 -8.89
C PRO A 255 0.75 -6.49 -8.44
N ALA A 256 -0.16 -5.67 -9.01
CA ALA A 256 -1.58 -5.66 -8.66
C ALA A 256 -2.28 -7.01 -8.92
N ASN A 257 -1.75 -7.84 -9.82
CA ASN A 257 -2.25 -9.18 -10.11
C ASN A 257 -1.56 -10.30 -9.31
N CYS A 258 -0.62 -9.98 -8.43
CA CYS A 258 -0.01 -10.94 -7.51
C CYS A 258 -1.01 -11.37 -6.41
N ASN A 259 -0.71 -12.47 -5.74
CA ASN A 259 -1.47 -12.89 -4.56
C ASN A 259 -0.98 -12.13 -3.31
N GLN A 260 -1.81 -12.06 -2.27
CA GLN A 260 -1.50 -11.49 -0.97
C GLN A 260 -1.15 -9.98 -0.99
N VAL A 261 -1.52 -9.28 -2.05
CA VAL A 261 -1.52 -7.81 -2.10
C VAL A 261 -2.95 -7.28 -1.96
N ILE A 262 -3.10 -6.08 -1.44
CA ILE A 262 -4.37 -5.36 -1.39
C ILE A 262 -4.41 -4.44 -2.61
N THR A 263 -5.10 -4.87 -3.65
CA THR A 263 -5.19 -4.15 -4.92
C THR A 263 -6.33 -3.14 -4.90
N VAL A 264 -6.01 -1.88 -5.17
CA VAL A 264 -6.93 -0.75 -5.02
C VAL A 264 -7.28 -0.12 -6.36
N ALA A 265 -8.56 -0.14 -6.73
CA ALA A 265 -9.11 0.59 -7.88
C ALA A 265 -9.58 2.01 -7.48
N ALA A 266 -9.75 2.88 -8.48
CA ALA A 266 -10.13 4.28 -8.28
C ALA A 266 -11.61 4.54 -8.54
N THR A 267 -12.26 5.30 -7.62
CA THR A 267 -13.58 5.88 -7.79
C THR A 267 -13.51 7.41 -7.84
N ASN A 268 -14.54 8.02 -8.42
CA ASN A 268 -14.75 9.46 -8.45
C ASN A 268 -15.58 9.95 -7.23
N ARG A 269 -15.86 11.24 -7.16
CA ARG A 269 -16.60 11.87 -6.06
C ARG A 269 -18.03 11.33 -5.88
N SER A 270 -18.67 10.86 -6.94
CA SER A 270 -19.99 10.23 -6.84
C SER A 270 -19.95 8.75 -6.44
N GLY A 271 -18.76 8.17 -6.26
CA GLY A 271 -18.56 6.75 -6.00
C GLY A 271 -18.67 5.86 -7.25
N ALA A 272 -18.77 6.46 -8.43
CA ALA A 272 -18.70 5.74 -9.70
C ALA A 272 -17.24 5.43 -10.04
N ARG A 273 -17.03 4.48 -10.94
CA ARG A 273 -15.71 4.09 -11.45
C ARG A 273 -15.01 5.29 -12.13
N SER A 274 -13.77 5.55 -11.76
CA SER A 274 -12.91 6.47 -12.53
C SER A 274 -12.56 5.86 -13.88
N GLY A 275 -12.70 6.63 -14.97
CA GLY A 275 -12.61 6.08 -16.33
C GLY A 275 -11.26 5.46 -16.70
N TYR A 276 -10.20 5.85 -16.02
CA TYR A 276 -8.84 5.35 -16.24
C TYR A 276 -8.50 4.08 -15.43
N THR A 277 -9.24 3.78 -14.34
CA THR A 277 -8.85 2.68 -13.43
C THR A 277 -8.86 1.32 -14.13
N ASN A 278 -7.83 0.53 -13.87
CA ASN A 278 -7.85 -0.88 -14.21
C ASN A 278 -8.87 -1.61 -13.33
N THR A 279 -9.48 -2.68 -13.87
CA THR A 279 -10.58 -3.40 -13.24
C THR A 279 -10.43 -4.90 -13.37
N GLY A 280 -11.16 -5.66 -12.57
CA GLY A 280 -11.22 -7.12 -12.65
C GLY A 280 -11.18 -7.82 -11.31
N GLY A 281 -11.27 -9.14 -11.33
CA GLY A 281 -11.41 -9.97 -10.12
C GLY A 281 -10.20 -9.99 -9.17
N ARG A 282 -9.12 -9.30 -9.51
CA ARG A 282 -7.95 -9.09 -8.64
C ARG A 282 -8.02 -7.79 -7.84
N VAL A 283 -8.99 -6.94 -8.11
CA VAL A 283 -9.24 -5.76 -7.27
C VAL A 283 -9.89 -6.20 -5.97
N ASP A 284 -9.31 -5.79 -4.85
CA ASP A 284 -9.81 -6.11 -3.51
C ASP A 284 -10.80 -5.07 -2.99
N ILE A 285 -10.50 -3.79 -3.24
CA ILE A 285 -11.26 -2.67 -2.73
C ILE A 285 -11.08 -1.45 -3.65
N SER A 286 -11.99 -0.50 -3.58
CA SER A 286 -11.86 0.79 -4.23
C SER A 286 -11.75 1.93 -3.23
N ALA A 287 -11.09 3.01 -3.65
CA ALA A 287 -11.03 4.26 -2.92
C ALA A 287 -11.05 5.46 -3.89
N PRO A 288 -11.26 6.69 -3.41
CA PRO A 288 -11.20 7.88 -4.25
C PRO A 288 -9.87 8.03 -4.98
N GLY A 289 -9.90 8.07 -6.30
CA GLY A 289 -8.76 8.44 -7.16
C GLY A 289 -9.05 9.68 -7.99
N GLY A 290 -10.30 10.15 -7.91
CA GLY A 290 -10.76 11.34 -8.63
C GLY A 290 -11.10 11.09 -10.09
N ALA A 291 -11.76 12.07 -10.71
CA ALA A 291 -12.04 12.12 -12.15
C ALA A 291 -12.35 13.55 -12.60
N GLY A 292 -11.84 13.96 -13.74
CA GLY A 292 -12.12 15.29 -14.31
C GLY A 292 -11.74 16.42 -13.36
N ILE A 293 -12.73 17.24 -12.97
CA ILE A 293 -12.51 18.38 -12.06
C ILE A 293 -12.45 17.99 -10.58
N ASP A 294 -12.92 16.80 -10.24
CA ASP A 294 -12.88 16.26 -8.87
C ASP A 294 -11.55 15.52 -8.62
N ALA A 295 -10.44 16.20 -8.85
CA ALA A 295 -9.11 15.70 -8.55
C ALA A 295 -8.81 15.77 -7.04
N ILE A 296 -7.84 14.99 -6.60
CA ILE A 296 -7.41 14.92 -5.19
C ILE A 296 -6.31 15.96 -4.96
N PRO A 297 -6.44 16.87 -3.98
CA PRO A 297 -5.35 17.77 -3.61
C PRO A 297 -4.21 16.99 -2.94
N VAL A 298 -2.98 17.23 -3.39
CA VAL A 298 -1.77 16.49 -2.99
C VAL A 298 -0.60 17.45 -2.81
N LEU A 299 0.36 17.10 -1.96
CA LEU A 299 1.62 17.84 -1.86
C LEU A 299 2.38 17.74 -3.17
N TYR A 300 3.01 18.83 -3.56
CA TYR A 300 3.71 18.94 -4.82
C TYR A 300 4.89 19.92 -4.72
N ASN A 301 5.72 19.97 -5.75
CA ASN A 301 6.82 20.93 -5.87
C ASN A 301 6.72 21.69 -7.18
N THR A 302 7.03 22.98 -7.19
CA THR A 302 6.90 23.84 -8.38
C THR A 302 7.98 23.58 -9.44
N GLY A 303 9.05 22.92 -9.08
CA GLY A 303 10.18 22.63 -9.97
C GLY A 303 9.76 21.79 -11.18
N PRO A 304 10.08 22.25 -12.40
CA PRO A 304 9.74 21.46 -13.59
C PRO A 304 10.66 20.28 -13.85
N THR A 305 11.88 20.35 -13.37
CA THR A 305 12.95 19.33 -13.50
C THR A 305 13.59 19.05 -12.16
N ASP A 306 14.12 20.06 -11.51
CA ASP A 306 14.80 20.01 -10.23
C ASP A 306 13.91 20.58 -9.13
N PRO A 307 14.11 20.23 -7.84
CA PRO A 307 13.34 20.76 -6.73
C PRO A 307 13.37 22.30 -6.65
N ALA A 308 12.20 22.89 -6.37
CA ALA A 308 12.00 24.33 -6.16
C ALA A 308 11.11 24.58 -4.93
N ASP A 309 10.05 25.39 -5.04
CA ASP A 309 9.20 25.76 -3.92
C ASP A 309 8.10 24.71 -3.65
N ASP A 310 7.72 24.59 -2.38
CA ASP A 310 6.56 23.80 -1.94
C ASP A 310 5.26 24.33 -2.54
N THR A 311 4.37 23.42 -2.88
CA THR A 311 3.03 23.77 -3.38
C THR A 311 2.06 22.58 -3.23
N VAL A 312 0.81 22.78 -3.59
CA VAL A 312 -0.22 21.77 -3.74
C VAL A 312 -0.63 21.67 -5.21
N ALA A 313 -0.82 20.47 -5.68
CA ALA A 313 -1.42 20.16 -6.98
C ALA A 313 -2.71 19.36 -6.82
N TYR A 314 -3.46 19.21 -7.91
CA TYR A 314 -4.64 18.36 -7.98
C TYR A 314 -4.37 17.21 -8.93
N ALA A 315 -4.49 15.98 -8.43
CA ALA A 315 -4.05 14.79 -9.12
C ALA A 315 -5.16 13.73 -9.24
N LEU A 316 -5.00 12.84 -10.22
CA LEU A 316 -5.89 11.72 -10.52
C LEU A 316 -5.06 10.44 -10.60
N GLY A 317 -5.58 9.34 -10.06
CA GLY A 317 -4.91 8.05 -10.20
C GLY A 317 -5.26 7.02 -9.14
N THR A 318 -5.11 5.76 -9.49
CA THR A 318 -5.18 4.64 -8.54
C THR A 318 -4.06 4.69 -7.50
N SER A 319 -2.99 5.43 -7.76
CA SER A 319 -1.91 5.74 -6.82
C SER A 319 -2.44 6.43 -5.56
N TYR A 320 -3.30 7.44 -5.73
CA TYR A 320 -3.90 8.18 -4.61
C TYR A 320 -4.98 7.38 -3.90
N ALA A 321 -5.70 6.52 -4.63
CA ALA A 321 -6.62 5.56 -4.04
C ALA A 321 -5.87 4.56 -3.13
N ALA A 322 -4.75 4.01 -3.60
CA ALA A 322 -3.89 3.10 -2.82
C ALA A 322 -3.29 3.81 -1.59
N ALA A 323 -2.83 5.05 -1.72
CA ALA A 323 -2.32 5.85 -0.61
C ALA A 323 -3.37 6.04 0.49
N GLN A 324 -4.63 6.29 0.13
CA GLN A 324 -5.71 6.41 1.11
C GLN A 324 -5.97 5.09 1.84
N VAL A 325 -6.02 3.97 1.12
CA VAL A 325 -6.15 2.64 1.75
C VAL A 325 -4.96 2.35 2.66
N THR A 326 -3.74 2.70 2.24
CA THR A 326 -2.52 2.58 3.07
C THR A 326 -2.65 3.35 4.38
N GLY A 327 -3.13 4.59 4.34
CA GLY A 327 -3.40 5.39 5.53
C GLY A 327 -4.45 4.76 6.44
N VAL A 328 -5.54 4.22 5.87
CA VAL A 328 -6.57 3.50 6.65
C VAL A 328 -5.99 2.22 7.28
N VAL A 329 -5.16 1.46 6.58
CA VAL A 329 -4.45 0.30 7.14
C VAL A 329 -3.54 0.70 8.30
N ALA A 330 -2.82 1.82 8.17
CA ALA A 330 -1.98 2.34 9.26
C ALA A 330 -2.83 2.65 10.52
N LEU A 331 -4.02 3.25 10.36
CA LEU A 331 -4.95 3.49 11.48
C LEU A 331 -5.51 2.19 12.08
N MET A 332 -5.85 1.20 11.24
CA MET A 332 -6.28 -0.13 11.73
C MET A 332 -5.20 -0.77 12.59
N LEU A 333 -3.94 -0.74 12.11
CA LEU A 333 -2.77 -1.27 12.84
C LEU A 333 -2.44 -0.43 14.08
N ALA A 334 -2.66 0.89 14.07
CA ALA A 334 -2.53 1.73 15.24
C ALA A 334 -3.55 1.35 16.34
N ARG A 335 -4.74 0.96 15.90
CA ARG A 335 -5.81 0.51 16.79
C ARG A 335 -5.59 -0.90 17.33
N ASN A 336 -5.02 -1.79 16.49
CA ASN A 336 -4.71 -3.16 16.84
C ASN A 336 -3.46 -3.63 16.08
N ALA A 337 -2.31 -3.54 16.73
CA ALA A 337 -1.02 -3.88 16.13
C ALA A 337 -0.82 -5.38 15.86
N GLU A 338 -1.70 -6.24 16.39
CA GLU A 338 -1.60 -7.70 16.27
C GLU A 338 -2.34 -8.25 15.02
N LEU A 339 -2.99 -7.39 14.23
CA LEU A 339 -3.66 -7.83 13.01
C LEU A 339 -2.65 -8.43 12.03
N SER A 340 -2.96 -9.60 11.49
CA SER A 340 -2.24 -10.18 10.35
C SER A 340 -2.62 -9.46 9.06
N PRO A 341 -1.78 -9.51 8.00
CA PRO A 341 -2.13 -8.97 6.68
C PRO A 341 -3.44 -9.52 6.12
N ALA A 342 -3.72 -10.80 6.32
CA ALA A 342 -4.97 -11.44 5.92
C ALA A 342 -6.18 -10.85 6.68
N GLN A 343 -6.04 -10.60 7.99
CA GLN A 343 -7.08 -9.93 8.78
C GLN A 343 -7.30 -8.49 8.32
N VAL A 344 -6.23 -7.75 8.01
CA VAL A 344 -6.31 -6.39 7.45
C VAL A 344 -7.11 -6.39 6.16
N GLU A 345 -6.77 -7.24 5.19
CA GLU A 345 -7.49 -7.39 3.93
C GLU A 345 -8.97 -7.76 4.15
N GLN A 346 -9.22 -8.75 5.01
CA GLN A 346 -10.58 -9.19 5.31
C GLN A 346 -11.43 -8.09 5.97
N ILE A 347 -10.85 -7.29 6.88
CA ILE A 347 -11.54 -6.16 7.50
C ILE A 347 -11.88 -5.10 6.46
N LEU A 348 -10.94 -4.73 5.58
CA LEU A 348 -11.19 -3.78 4.50
C LEU A 348 -12.37 -4.23 3.63
N LYS A 349 -12.37 -5.49 3.19
CA LYS A 349 -13.44 -6.05 2.36
C LYS A 349 -14.80 -6.09 3.07
N THR A 350 -14.83 -6.51 4.33
CA THR A 350 -16.10 -6.65 5.07
C THR A 350 -16.65 -5.33 5.60
N SER A 351 -15.80 -4.33 5.80
CA SER A 351 -16.22 -2.99 6.19
C SER A 351 -16.63 -2.12 5.00
N ALA A 352 -16.22 -2.46 3.78
CA ALA A 352 -16.46 -1.68 2.58
C ALA A 352 -17.93 -1.30 2.39
N ARG A 353 -18.16 -0.11 1.84
CA ARG A 353 -19.50 0.36 1.48
C ARG A 353 -19.87 -0.11 0.07
N PRO A 354 -21.12 -0.47 -0.16
CA PRO A 354 -21.58 -0.77 -1.51
C PRO A 354 -21.35 0.41 -2.46
N PHE A 355 -21.08 0.10 -3.72
CA PHE A 355 -20.99 1.13 -4.75
C PHE A 355 -22.34 1.80 -4.98
N PRO A 356 -22.42 3.13 -4.98
CA PRO A 356 -23.68 3.84 -5.25
C PRO A 356 -24.05 3.86 -6.74
N ASP A 357 -23.11 3.52 -7.61
CA ASP A 357 -23.24 3.57 -9.08
C ASP A 357 -22.93 2.20 -9.70
N ALA A 358 -23.73 1.83 -10.72
CA ALA A 358 -23.62 0.54 -11.41
C ALA A 358 -22.37 0.37 -12.32
N SER A 359 -21.54 1.43 -12.47
CA SER A 359 -20.27 1.32 -13.20
C SER A 359 -19.21 0.50 -12.46
N CYS A 360 -19.42 0.27 -11.17
CA CYS A 360 -18.61 -0.58 -10.30
C CYS A 360 -19.47 -1.69 -9.69
N ASP A 361 -18.90 -2.87 -9.62
CA ASP A 361 -19.45 -4.02 -8.88
C ASP A 361 -18.33 -4.85 -8.24
N THR A 362 -18.71 -5.88 -7.50
CA THR A 362 -17.75 -6.73 -6.77
C THR A 362 -16.89 -7.60 -7.68
N THR A 363 -17.17 -7.68 -8.97
CA THR A 363 -16.39 -8.44 -9.96
C THR A 363 -15.37 -7.56 -10.70
N THR A 364 -15.57 -6.26 -10.66
CA THR A 364 -14.77 -5.29 -11.41
C THR A 364 -13.95 -4.35 -10.53
N CYS A 365 -14.53 -3.92 -9.41
CA CYS A 365 -13.98 -2.87 -8.54
C CYS A 365 -13.73 -3.34 -7.08
N GLY A 366 -13.80 -4.65 -6.82
CA GLY A 366 -13.58 -5.22 -5.49
C GLY A 366 -14.79 -5.11 -4.56
N ALA A 367 -14.60 -5.29 -3.26
CA ALA A 367 -15.68 -5.44 -2.28
C ALA A 367 -16.57 -4.21 -2.09
N GLY A 368 -16.10 -3.03 -2.49
CA GLY A 368 -16.80 -1.75 -2.34
C GLY A 368 -15.83 -0.59 -2.15
N ILE A 369 -16.34 0.58 -1.76
CA ILE A 369 -15.52 1.74 -1.41
C ILE A 369 -15.09 1.61 0.05
N VAL A 370 -13.80 1.83 0.33
CA VAL A 370 -13.24 1.78 1.68
C VAL A 370 -14.02 2.68 2.65
N ASP A 371 -14.29 2.15 3.84
CA ASP A 371 -14.97 2.86 4.94
C ASP A 371 -14.02 2.87 6.15
N ALA A 372 -13.32 3.95 6.35
CA ALA A 372 -12.32 4.08 7.39
C ALA A 372 -12.92 3.97 8.80
N GLU A 373 -14.13 4.54 9.01
CA GLU A 373 -14.84 4.44 10.30
C GLU A 373 -15.07 2.98 10.69
N ARG A 374 -15.67 2.21 9.77
CA ARG A 374 -16.00 0.81 10.02
C ARG A 374 -14.76 -0.08 10.12
N ALA A 375 -13.75 0.16 9.26
CA ALA A 375 -12.51 -0.60 9.28
C ALA A 375 -11.78 -0.44 10.62
N VAL A 376 -11.61 0.79 11.11
CA VAL A 376 -10.97 1.08 12.41
C VAL A 376 -11.81 0.52 13.58
N ALA A 377 -13.13 0.58 13.49
CA ALA A 377 -14.01 0.03 14.53
C ALA A 377 -13.93 -1.51 14.62
N ILE A 378 -13.90 -2.21 13.48
CA ILE A 378 -13.75 -3.67 13.44
C ILE A 378 -12.35 -4.07 13.90
N ALA A 379 -11.30 -3.38 13.45
CA ALA A 379 -9.92 -3.61 13.87
C ALA A 379 -9.78 -3.63 15.40
N ALA A 380 -10.47 -2.72 16.11
CA ALA A 380 -10.43 -2.61 17.57
C ALA A 380 -10.92 -3.85 18.31
N THR A 381 -11.75 -4.67 17.71
CA THR A 381 -12.42 -5.83 18.34
C THR A 381 -11.99 -7.17 17.75
N THR A 382 -11.21 -7.14 16.67
CA THR A 382 -10.67 -8.36 16.03
C THR A 382 -9.64 -9.01 16.94
N GLN A 383 -9.82 -10.31 17.21
CA GLN A 383 -8.85 -11.07 18.00
C GLN A 383 -7.66 -11.46 17.11
N PRO A 384 -6.44 -11.47 17.66
CA PRO A 384 -5.28 -12.01 16.94
C PRO A 384 -5.53 -13.45 16.49
N GLU A 385 -5.00 -13.80 15.32
CA GLU A 385 -5.00 -15.21 14.91
C GLU A 385 -4.14 -16.01 15.89
N ILE A 386 -4.75 -17.02 16.50
CA ILE A 386 -3.99 -17.99 17.30
C ILE A 386 -3.27 -18.88 16.29
N PRO A 387 -1.92 -18.90 16.29
CA PRO A 387 -1.21 -19.83 15.41
C PRO A 387 -1.74 -21.25 15.68
N THR A 388 -2.31 -21.88 14.67
CA THR A 388 -2.60 -23.30 14.75
C THR A 388 -1.27 -24.01 15.05
N PRO A 389 -1.18 -24.81 16.13
CA PRO A 389 0.01 -25.62 16.34
C PRO A 389 0.24 -26.42 15.05
N GLU A 390 1.43 -26.33 14.47
CA GLU A 390 1.82 -27.25 13.41
C GLU A 390 1.51 -28.67 13.89
N GLU A 391 0.56 -29.34 13.25
CA GLU A 391 0.38 -30.77 13.49
C GLU A 391 1.73 -31.43 13.27
N PRO A 392 2.28 -32.13 14.29
CA PRO A 392 3.52 -32.86 14.10
C PRO A 392 3.29 -33.77 12.90
N ALA A 393 4.13 -33.65 11.88
CA ALA A 393 4.05 -34.44 10.66
C ALA A 393 3.86 -35.90 11.08
N VAL A 394 2.67 -36.46 10.82
CA VAL A 394 2.34 -37.85 11.09
C VAL A 394 3.26 -38.64 10.20
N GLY A 395 4.36 -39.08 10.75
CA GLY A 395 5.26 -40.02 10.11
C GLY A 395 4.46 -41.32 9.82
N ASP A 396 4.33 -41.65 8.55
CA ASP A 396 3.69 -42.84 8.07
C ASP A 396 4.43 -44.06 8.70
N GLY A 397 3.79 -44.67 9.69
CA GLY A 397 4.35 -45.72 10.52
C GLY A 397 4.39 -47.05 9.78
N GLY A 398 5.44 -47.28 9.03
CA GLY A 398 5.88 -48.61 8.56
C GLY A 398 6.91 -49.19 9.55
N GLY A 399 6.50 -50.23 10.30
CA GLY A 399 7.24 -50.78 11.40
C GLY A 399 8.56 -51.49 11.03
N GLY A 400 9.47 -51.55 12.02
CA GLY A 400 10.64 -52.45 12.00
C GLY A 400 11.88 -51.86 12.68
N GLY A 401 12.19 -52.34 13.85
CA GLY A 401 13.16 -51.99 14.86
C GLY A 401 14.60 -51.67 14.47
N GLY A 402 15.25 -51.00 15.40
CA GLY A 402 16.71 -50.91 15.50
C GLY A 402 17.23 -49.48 15.62
N GLY A 403 17.81 -49.18 16.82
CA GLY A 403 18.29 -47.85 17.17
C GLY A 403 19.48 -47.37 16.32
N GLY A 404 19.57 -46.05 16.23
CA GLY A 404 20.71 -45.35 15.67
C GLY A 404 20.39 -43.93 15.27
N CYS A 405 20.88 -42.92 16.01
CA CYS A 405 20.84 -41.52 15.60
C CYS A 405 21.65 -41.31 14.33
N ALA A 406 21.01 -40.97 13.22
CA ALA A 406 21.67 -40.50 12.01
C ALA A 406 21.19 -39.11 11.63
N LEU A 407 22.07 -38.12 11.72
CA LEU A 407 21.98 -36.85 11.10
C LEU A 407 22.12 -37.02 9.58
N THR A 408 21.03 -36.95 8.84
CA THR A 408 21.06 -36.92 7.37
C THR A 408 21.13 -35.47 6.90
N ALA A 409 22.34 -35.02 6.56
CA ALA A 409 22.56 -33.88 5.73
C ALA A 409 22.12 -34.24 4.30
N THR A 410 21.06 -33.62 3.79
CA THR A 410 20.65 -33.73 2.39
C THR A 410 21.62 -32.97 1.50
N HIS A 411 22.63 -33.67 0.99
CA HIS A 411 23.45 -33.21 -0.13
C HIS A 411 22.55 -33.19 -1.39
N ARG A 412 22.10 -32.01 -1.81
CA ARG A 412 21.67 -31.81 -3.20
C ARG A 412 22.90 -31.85 -4.08
N GLN A 413 23.03 -32.87 -4.90
CA GLN A 413 24.02 -32.89 -5.97
C GLN A 413 23.71 -31.72 -6.93
N PRO A 414 24.72 -30.94 -7.35
CA PRO A 414 24.51 -29.88 -8.32
C PRO A 414 24.07 -30.51 -9.65
N ASP A 415 23.03 -29.92 -10.24
CA ASP A 415 22.50 -30.30 -11.54
C ASP A 415 23.62 -30.25 -12.60
N PRO A 416 23.89 -31.34 -13.35
CA PRO A 416 24.93 -31.35 -14.34
C PRO A 416 24.74 -30.31 -15.47
N LEU A 417 23.52 -29.84 -15.70
CA LEU A 417 23.22 -28.72 -16.62
C LEU A 417 23.79 -27.38 -16.14
N PHE A 418 23.81 -27.13 -14.82
CA PHE A 418 24.36 -25.90 -14.25
C PHE A 418 25.89 -25.86 -14.40
N ALA A 419 26.58 -27.02 -14.25
CA ALA A 419 28.00 -27.11 -14.47
C ALA A 419 28.39 -26.91 -15.95
N LEU A 420 27.55 -27.35 -16.87
CA LEU A 420 27.75 -27.15 -18.32
C LEU A 420 27.54 -25.69 -18.73
N LEU A 421 26.57 -24.99 -18.17
CA LEU A 421 26.33 -23.56 -18.43
C LEU A 421 27.47 -22.68 -17.91
N LEU A 422 28.00 -22.99 -16.71
CA LEU A 422 29.16 -22.29 -16.16
C LEU A 422 30.41 -22.53 -17.02
N ALA A 423 30.67 -23.76 -17.45
CA ALA A 423 31.80 -24.09 -18.30
C ALA A 423 31.70 -23.40 -19.68
N TRP A 424 30.49 -23.28 -20.25
CA TRP A 424 30.26 -22.61 -21.53
C TRP A 424 30.42 -21.09 -21.41
N SER A 425 29.97 -20.48 -20.33
CA SER A 425 30.15 -19.05 -20.03
C SER A 425 31.63 -18.71 -19.82
N LEU A 426 32.38 -19.54 -19.08
CA LEU A 426 33.84 -19.38 -18.92
C LEU A 426 34.58 -19.51 -20.23
N TYR A 427 34.21 -20.50 -21.08
CA TYR A 427 34.78 -20.69 -22.38
C TYR A 427 34.57 -19.50 -23.32
N ARG A 428 33.37 -18.87 -23.28
CA ARG A 428 33.10 -17.64 -24.05
C ARG A 428 33.94 -16.45 -23.57
N LEU A 429 34.05 -16.26 -22.24
CA LEU A 429 34.88 -15.19 -21.65
C LEU A 429 36.36 -15.32 -22.03
N LEU A 430 36.92 -16.52 -21.96
CA LEU A 430 38.31 -16.79 -22.35
C LEU A 430 38.56 -16.61 -23.85
N ARG A 431 37.57 -16.89 -24.69
CA ARG A 431 37.64 -16.71 -26.13
C ARG A 431 37.58 -15.22 -26.55
N THR A 432 36.81 -14.40 -25.83
CA THR A 432 36.75 -12.94 -26.04
C THR A 432 38.02 -12.25 -25.58
N GLN A 433 38.65 -12.69 -24.48
CA GLN A 433 39.94 -12.15 -24.04
C GLN A 433 41.08 -12.48 -25.00
N ARG A 434 41.08 -13.69 -25.57
CA ARG A 434 42.11 -14.07 -26.59
C ARG A 434 41.96 -13.32 -27.91
N ARG A 435 40.80 -12.83 -28.29
CA ARG A 435 40.60 -11.98 -29.48
C ARG A 435 41.03 -10.53 -29.24
N ARG A 436 40.92 -10.02 -27.99
CA ARG A 436 41.42 -8.66 -27.65
C ARG A 436 42.93 -8.56 -27.44
N ALA A 437 43.62 -9.65 -27.36
CA ALA A 437 45.09 -9.70 -27.25
C ALA A 437 45.81 -9.97 -28.59
N ALA A 438 45.05 -10.09 -29.68
CA ALA A 438 45.55 -10.35 -31.03
C ALA A 438 45.30 -9.20 -32.04
N ASP A 439 44.61 -8.14 -31.61
CA ASP A 439 44.50 -6.81 -32.25
C ASP A 439 45.29 -5.78 -31.40
#